data_6f4268abbc61f11fbed617e025c6e0de
#
_entry.id   6f4268abbc61f11fbed617e025c6e0de
#
_cell.length_a   1.000
_cell.length_b   1.000
_cell.length_c   1.000
_cell.angle_alpha   90.00
_cell.angle_beta   90.00
_cell.angle_gamma   90.00
#
_symmetry.space_group_name_H-M   'P 1'
#
loop_
_entity.id
_entity.type
_entity.pdbx_description
1 polymer ?
#
loop_
_entity_poly.entity_id
_entity_poly.type
_entity_poly.pdbx_seq_one_letter_code
_entity_poly.pdbx_strand_id
1 'polypeptide(L)'
;MKIVIPGGTGQVGSILCRALRAEGHEVVLLARSGGPPGTVTWDGRTLGPWAEQLEGADAVINLAGRSVNCRYTPEHLREMLESRVRSAEVVGQAIARAVRPPRTWLQMSTATIYAHRFDAANDDVEGRIGGGEPDAPALWKKSVDIALAWERALREAPTPRTRKVALRTAVVLSPDRRGVFDVLMGLTRRGLGGPVAGGAQYMSWIHDRDLVRAVKFLLEHDALSGAVNLASPGPLPEAAFMAALREAAGIRIGLPATRWMAEVGAFLLRTETELLFKSRRVVPRRLLDAGFDFEFPRWPEAARDLASRWRAQRATSGS
;
A
#
# COMPACT_ATOMS: atom_id res chain seq x y z
N MET A 1 12.20 -12.38 -15.76
CA MET A 1 11.09 -11.58 -16.30
C MET A 1 11.53 -10.12 -16.46
N LYS A 2 11.00 -9.43 -17.48
CA LYS A 2 11.06 -7.96 -17.59
C LYS A 2 9.81 -7.36 -16.93
N ILE A 3 10.00 -6.58 -15.88
CA ILE A 3 8.91 -5.99 -15.08
C ILE A 3 9.03 -4.47 -15.10
N VAL A 4 7.99 -3.79 -15.55
CA VAL A 4 7.95 -2.32 -15.58
C VAL A 4 7.16 -1.82 -14.37
N ILE A 5 7.73 -0.88 -13.60
CA ILE A 5 7.14 -0.38 -12.36
C ILE A 5 6.95 1.15 -12.41
N PRO A 6 5.81 1.64 -12.96
CA PRO A 6 5.42 3.04 -12.85
C PRO A 6 5.25 3.46 -11.38
N GLY A 7 5.90 4.57 -10.99
CA GLY A 7 5.92 5.02 -9.58
C GLY A 7 6.87 4.20 -8.69
N GLY A 8 7.80 3.45 -9.28
CA GLY A 8 8.68 2.52 -8.58
C GLY A 8 9.70 3.16 -7.64
N THR A 9 9.85 4.48 -7.63
CA THR A 9 10.74 5.21 -6.69
C THR A 9 10.10 5.49 -5.32
N GLY A 10 8.81 5.16 -5.13
CA GLY A 10 8.14 5.24 -3.83
C GLY A 10 8.54 4.10 -2.89
N GLN A 11 8.05 4.13 -1.63
CA GLN A 11 8.36 3.13 -0.61
C GLN A 11 8.08 1.69 -1.08
N VAL A 12 6.86 1.41 -1.54
CA VAL A 12 6.47 0.07 -2.03
C VAL A 12 7.31 -0.33 -3.25
N GLY A 13 7.52 0.60 -4.18
CA GLY A 13 8.34 0.36 -5.37
C GLY A 13 9.78 0.03 -5.03
N SER A 14 10.37 0.71 -4.04
CA SER A 14 11.74 0.43 -3.58
C SER A 14 11.87 -0.97 -2.96
N ILE A 15 10.87 -1.40 -2.18
CA ILE A 15 10.80 -2.75 -1.61
C ILE A 15 10.76 -3.79 -2.73
N LEU A 16 9.82 -3.66 -3.66
CA LEU A 16 9.66 -4.59 -4.78
C LEU A 16 10.88 -4.60 -5.69
N CYS A 17 11.43 -3.43 -6.03
CA CYS A 17 12.59 -3.31 -6.89
C CYS A 17 13.82 -4.04 -6.31
N ARG A 18 14.11 -3.84 -5.01
CA ARG A 18 15.22 -4.54 -4.35
C ARG A 18 15.06 -6.06 -4.42
N ALA A 19 13.86 -6.55 -4.09
CA ALA A 19 13.59 -7.98 -4.04
C ALA A 19 13.63 -8.62 -5.43
N LEU A 20 12.93 -8.02 -6.41
CA LEU A 20 12.86 -8.57 -7.76
C LEU A 20 14.22 -8.55 -8.47
N ARG A 21 15.01 -7.48 -8.29
CA ARG A 21 16.38 -7.43 -8.82
C ARG A 21 17.31 -8.45 -8.18
N ALA A 22 17.19 -8.68 -6.88
CA ALA A 22 17.98 -9.69 -6.16
C ALA A 22 17.71 -11.12 -6.67
N GLU A 23 16.54 -11.34 -7.27
CA GLU A 23 16.16 -12.63 -7.89
C GLU A 23 16.45 -12.68 -9.40
N GLY A 24 17.19 -11.69 -9.94
CA GLY A 24 17.64 -11.69 -11.34
C GLY A 24 16.58 -11.19 -12.34
N HIS A 25 15.49 -10.54 -11.88
CA HIS A 25 14.53 -9.93 -12.80
C HIS A 25 15.06 -8.61 -13.36
N GLU A 26 14.76 -8.34 -14.62
CA GLU A 26 14.94 -7.03 -15.23
C GLU A 26 13.84 -6.09 -14.75
N VAL A 27 14.18 -5.08 -13.95
CA VAL A 27 13.22 -4.13 -13.38
C VAL A 27 13.47 -2.74 -13.95
N VAL A 28 12.50 -2.25 -14.73
CA VAL A 28 12.48 -0.90 -15.30
C VAL A 28 11.57 -0.02 -14.45
N LEU A 29 12.13 1.03 -13.85
CA LEU A 29 11.37 2.00 -13.05
C LEU A 29 10.94 3.18 -13.93
N LEU A 30 9.67 3.58 -13.81
CA LEU A 30 9.20 4.85 -14.38
C LEU A 30 8.97 5.86 -13.26
N ALA A 31 9.58 7.04 -13.35
CA ALA A 31 9.42 8.11 -12.37
C ALA A 31 9.33 9.48 -13.04
N ARG A 32 8.68 10.44 -12.37
CA ARG A 32 8.56 11.82 -12.87
C ARG A 32 9.89 12.59 -12.77
N SER A 33 10.67 12.27 -11.76
CA SER A 33 11.99 12.86 -11.54
C SER A 33 12.76 11.97 -10.55
N GLY A 34 14.08 11.98 -10.65
CA GLY A 34 14.96 11.22 -9.77
C GLY A 34 14.81 9.71 -9.91
N GLY A 35 15.55 8.98 -9.08
CA GLY A 35 15.58 7.53 -9.07
C GLY A 35 16.98 6.97 -9.25
N PRO A 36 17.18 5.66 -9.04
CA PRO A 36 18.44 5.00 -9.32
C PRO A 36 18.77 5.04 -10.81
N PRO A 37 20.05 4.84 -11.20
CA PRO A 37 20.47 4.73 -12.60
C PRO A 37 19.57 3.76 -13.38
N GLY A 38 19.23 4.12 -14.62
CA GLY A 38 18.32 3.34 -15.47
C GLY A 38 16.82 3.62 -15.24
N THR A 39 16.46 4.58 -14.38
CA THR A 39 15.07 5.02 -14.25
C THR A 39 14.65 5.81 -15.51
N VAL A 40 13.53 5.42 -16.10
CA VAL A 40 12.96 6.08 -17.28
C VAL A 40 12.00 7.18 -16.85
N THR A 41 12.15 8.36 -17.45
CA THR A 41 11.29 9.51 -17.15
C THR A 41 9.92 9.35 -17.82
N TRP A 42 8.87 9.64 -17.06
CA TRP A 42 7.48 9.75 -17.52
C TRP A 42 6.74 10.80 -16.72
N ASP A 43 5.62 11.31 -17.21
CA ASP A 43 4.78 12.30 -16.50
C ASP A 43 3.60 11.68 -15.74
N GLY A 44 3.28 10.40 -16.02
CA GLY A 44 2.14 9.68 -15.47
C GLY A 44 0.79 10.13 -16.04
N ARG A 45 0.79 10.84 -17.18
CA ARG A 45 -0.42 11.45 -17.78
C ARG A 45 -0.53 11.26 -19.28
N THR A 46 0.60 11.35 -19.99
CA THR A 46 0.62 11.31 -21.45
C THR A 46 1.50 10.17 -21.97
N LEU A 47 1.12 9.65 -23.14
CA LEU A 47 1.97 8.71 -23.85
C LEU A 47 3.26 9.40 -24.30
N GLY A 48 4.35 8.68 -24.21
CA GLY A 48 5.68 9.16 -24.60
C GLY A 48 6.63 7.98 -24.82
N PRO A 49 7.94 8.23 -25.01
CA PRO A 49 8.93 7.19 -25.27
C PRO A 49 9.01 6.10 -24.19
N TRP A 50 8.61 6.42 -22.96
CA TRP A 50 8.54 5.45 -21.88
C TRP A 50 7.63 4.23 -22.19
N ALA A 51 6.62 4.41 -23.07
CA ALA A 51 5.69 3.35 -23.44
C ALA A 51 6.39 2.16 -24.13
N GLU A 52 7.52 2.40 -24.80
CA GLU A 52 8.35 1.36 -25.43
C GLU A 52 8.86 0.34 -24.40
N GLN A 53 8.95 0.72 -23.13
CA GLN A 53 9.36 -0.22 -22.08
C GLN A 53 8.34 -1.35 -21.85
N LEU A 54 7.07 -1.13 -22.24
CA LEU A 54 6.01 -2.12 -22.12
C LEU A 54 6.02 -3.15 -23.25
N GLU A 55 6.69 -2.84 -24.37
CA GLU A 55 6.83 -3.80 -25.46
C GLU A 55 7.69 -4.99 -25.00
N GLY A 56 7.10 -6.20 -25.07
CA GLY A 56 7.73 -7.43 -24.65
C GLY A 56 8.03 -7.53 -23.15
N ALA A 57 7.46 -6.65 -22.32
CA ALA A 57 7.51 -6.82 -20.88
C ALA A 57 6.60 -8.00 -20.44
N ASP A 58 7.02 -8.74 -19.41
CA ASP A 58 6.20 -9.82 -18.84
C ASP A 58 5.08 -9.28 -17.96
N ALA A 59 5.36 -8.21 -17.20
CA ALA A 59 4.42 -7.61 -16.29
C ALA A 59 4.59 -6.09 -16.13
N VAL A 60 3.48 -5.44 -15.76
CA VAL A 60 3.46 -4.05 -15.26
C VAL A 60 2.93 -4.05 -13.83
N ILE A 61 3.63 -3.36 -12.93
CA ILE A 61 3.20 -3.13 -11.55
C ILE A 61 3.04 -1.62 -11.36
N ASN A 62 1.84 -1.09 -11.63
CA ASN A 62 1.59 0.34 -11.52
C ASN A 62 1.35 0.75 -10.06
N LEU A 63 2.31 1.48 -9.50
CA LEU A 63 2.30 2.02 -8.14
C LEU A 63 2.14 3.54 -8.13
N ALA A 64 1.91 4.15 -9.28
CA ALA A 64 1.87 5.59 -9.41
C ALA A 64 0.66 6.20 -8.69
N GLY A 65 0.93 7.23 -7.91
CA GLY A 65 -0.08 7.98 -7.19
C GLY A 65 0.57 8.99 -6.24
N ARG A 66 -0.10 10.13 -6.01
CA ARG A 66 0.33 11.09 -4.99
C ARG A 66 0.24 10.44 -3.60
N SER A 67 1.20 10.75 -2.73
CA SER A 67 1.16 10.32 -1.33
C SER A 67 -0.12 10.80 -0.63
N VAL A 68 -0.72 9.92 0.18
CA VAL A 68 -1.86 10.22 1.04
C VAL A 68 -1.44 10.88 2.36
N ASN A 69 -0.14 10.93 2.63
CA ASN A 69 0.40 11.61 3.82
C ASN A 69 0.43 13.12 3.60
N CYS A 70 -0.75 13.72 3.60
CA CYS A 70 -0.98 15.17 3.46
C CYS A 70 -2.34 15.54 4.04
N ARG A 71 -2.59 16.85 4.26
CA ARG A 71 -3.94 17.33 4.57
C ARG A 71 -4.85 17.20 3.36
N TYR A 72 -6.09 16.77 3.56
CA TYR A 72 -7.07 16.56 2.50
C TYR A 72 -7.77 17.87 2.11
N THR A 73 -6.99 18.78 1.53
CA THR A 73 -7.58 19.98 0.89
C THR A 73 -8.24 19.58 -0.43
N PRO A 74 -9.19 20.39 -0.96
CA PRO A 74 -9.79 20.12 -2.28
C PRO A 74 -8.76 19.91 -3.39
N GLU A 75 -7.67 20.67 -3.37
CA GLU A 75 -6.56 20.55 -4.30
C GLU A 75 -5.82 19.21 -4.16
N HIS A 76 -5.44 18.83 -2.93
CA HIS A 76 -4.76 17.58 -2.68
C HIS A 76 -5.63 16.36 -3.03
N LEU A 77 -6.93 16.40 -2.74
CA LEU A 77 -7.88 15.35 -3.12
C LEU A 77 -7.97 15.22 -4.64
N ARG A 78 -8.04 16.35 -5.38
CA ARG A 78 -8.02 16.36 -6.84
C ARG A 78 -6.72 15.75 -7.38
N GLU A 79 -5.57 16.16 -6.87
CA GLU A 79 -4.28 15.60 -7.29
C GLU A 79 -4.15 14.11 -6.97
N MET A 80 -4.67 13.67 -5.81
CA MET A 80 -4.71 12.23 -5.46
C MET A 80 -5.58 11.45 -6.45
N LEU A 81 -6.73 11.96 -6.83
CA LEU A 81 -7.61 11.36 -7.83
C LEU A 81 -6.92 11.33 -9.21
N GLU A 82 -6.51 12.49 -9.70
CA GLU A 82 -5.93 12.62 -11.04
C GLU A 82 -4.66 11.80 -11.21
N SER A 83 -3.74 11.83 -10.25
CA SER A 83 -2.49 11.07 -10.36
C SER A 83 -2.71 9.57 -10.46
N ARG A 84 -3.76 9.05 -9.85
CA ARG A 84 -4.13 7.62 -9.87
C ARG A 84 -4.86 7.24 -11.16
N VAL A 85 -5.92 7.96 -11.46
CA VAL A 85 -6.75 7.68 -12.63
C VAL A 85 -5.95 7.84 -13.93
N ARG A 86 -5.27 8.99 -14.10
CA ARG A 86 -4.50 9.25 -15.33
C ARG A 86 -3.33 8.28 -15.52
N SER A 87 -2.65 7.89 -14.42
CA SER A 87 -1.58 6.88 -14.53
C SER A 87 -2.11 5.52 -14.98
N ALA A 88 -3.29 5.10 -14.49
CA ALA A 88 -3.90 3.85 -14.93
C ALA A 88 -4.37 3.94 -16.39
N GLU A 89 -4.99 5.06 -16.79
CA GLU A 89 -5.45 5.29 -18.17
C GLU A 89 -4.27 5.27 -19.16
N VAL A 90 -3.18 5.99 -18.88
CA VAL A 90 -2.05 6.08 -19.80
C VAL A 90 -1.25 4.77 -19.88
N VAL A 91 -1.15 4.03 -18.76
CA VAL A 91 -0.58 2.67 -18.76
C VAL A 91 -1.46 1.74 -19.60
N GLY A 92 -2.78 1.79 -19.44
CA GLY A 92 -3.71 1.01 -20.24
C GLY A 92 -3.61 1.32 -21.74
N GLN A 93 -3.49 2.61 -22.12
CA GLN A 93 -3.27 3.02 -23.51
C GLN A 93 -1.95 2.50 -24.07
N ALA A 94 -0.87 2.53 -23.29
CA ALA A 94 0.44 2.03 -23.69
C ALA A 94 0.40 0.49 -23.89
N ILE A 95 -0.23 -0.25 -22.97
CA ILE A 95 -0.44 -1.70 -23.11
C ILE A 95 -1.26 -2.03 -24.36
N ALA A 96 -2.34 -1.29 -24.63
CA ALA A 96 -3.20 -1.52 -25.78
C ALA A 96 -2.47 -1.31 -27.13
N ARG A 97 -1.46 -0.45 -27.17
CA ARG A 97 -0.64 -0.17 -28.37
C ARG A 97 0.51 -1.14 -28.58
N ALA A 98 0.92 -1.87 -27.54
CA ALA A 98 2.03 -2.80 -27.62
C ALA A 98 1.66 -4.00 -28.53
N VAL A 99 2.58 -4.39 -29.41
CA VAL A 99 2.43 -5.58 -30.27
C VAL A 99 2.51 -6.84 -29.41
N ARG A 100 3.44 -6.87 -28.46
CA ARG A 100 3.60 -7.90 -27.44
C ARG A 100 3.34 -7.30 -26.06
N PRO A 101 2.06 -7.11 -25.66
CA PRO A 101 1.71 -6.51 -24.39
C PRO A 101 2.10 -7.41 -23.22
N PRO A 102 2.32 -6.83 -22.01
CA PRO A 102 2.56 -7.58 -20.80
C PRO A 102 1.38 -8.53 -20.50
N ARG A 103 1.70 -9.74 -20.06
CA ARG A 103 0.69 -10.74 -19.70
C ARG A 103 -0.12 -10.33 -18.46
N THR A 104 0.52 -9.61 -17.53
CA THR A 104 -0.08 -9.25 -16.24
C THR A 104 0.09 -7.76 -15.96
N TRP A 105 -1.00 -7.13 -15.54
CA TRP A 105 -1.01 -5.77 -14.99
C TRP A 105 -1.51 -5.81 -13.55
N LEU A 106 -0.57 -5.63 -12.60
CA LEU A 106 -0.87 -5.40 -11.20
C LEU A 106 -1.00 -3.89 -10.97
N GLN A 107 -2.18 -3.47 -10.52
CA GLN A 107 -2.48 -2.06 -10.27
C GLN A 107 -2.62 -1.84 -8.77
N MET A 108 -1.83 -0.94 -8.18
CA MET A 108 -2.03 -0.55 -6.79
C MET A 108 -3.47 -0.03 -6.60
N SER A 109 -4.08 -0.45 -5.51
CA SER A 109 -5.31 0.06 -4.94
C SER A 109 -5.13 0.17 -3.42
N THR A 110 -6.19 0.26 -2.65
CA THR A 110 -6.10 0.46 -1.19
C THR A 110 -7.18 -0.28 -0.42
N ALA A 111 -6.80 -0.86 0.72
CA ALA A 111 -7.74 -1.41 1.69
C ALA A 111 -8.66 -0.35 2.31
N THR A 112 -8.37 0.95 2.15
CA THR A 112 -9.23 2.07 2.57
C THR A 112 -10.56 2.11 1.82
N ILE A 113 -10.69 1.40 0.68
CA ILE A 113 -11.94 1.27 -0.08
C ILE A 113 -13.06 0.62 0.73
N TYR A 114 -12.72 -0.19 1.73
CA TYR A 114 -13.69 -0.92 2.54
C TYR A 114 -14.36 -0.07 3.61
N ALA A 115 -15.53 -0.54 4.03
CA ALA A 115 -16.34 0.10 5.07
C ALA A 115 -15.61 0.18 6.41
N HIS A 116 -15.82 1.30 7.10
CA HIS A 116 -15.47 1.48 8.50
C HIS A 116 -16.42 0.67 9.36
N ARG A 117 -15.96 -0.48 9.87
CA ARG A 117 -16.79 -1.38 10.69
C ARG A 117 -15.95 -2.13 11.72
N PHE A 118 -16.62 -2.59 12.78
CA PHE A 118 -15.99 -3.30 13.89
C PHE A 118 -16.48 -4.75 14.02
N ASP A 119 -17.68 -5.04 13.55
CA ASP A 119 -18.41 -6.29 13.70
C ASP A 119 -17.81 -7.46 12.89
N ALA A 120 -17.34 -7.19 11.68
CA ALA A 120 -16.79 -8.21 10.80
C ALA A 120 -15.58 -7.71 10.01
N ALA A 121 -14.76 -8.65 9.51
CA ALA A 121 -13.71 -8.34 8.56
C ALA A 121 -14.29 -8.08 7.17
N ASN A 122 -13.57 -7.27 6.35
CA ASN A 122 -13.82 -7.13 4.93
C ASN A 122 -12.81 -8.00 4.17
N ASP A 123 -13.28 -8.93 3.37
CA ASP A 123 -12.46 -9.70 2.45
C ASP A 123 -12.62 -9.22 0.99
N ASP A 124 -11.92 -9.83 0.08
CA ASP A 124 -11.91 -9.49 -1.34
C ASP A 124 -12.98 -10.26 -2.17
N VAL A 125 -13.89 -10.96 -1.51
CA VAL A 125 -15.04 -11.66 -2.13
C VAL A 125 -16.36 -11.00 -1.72
N GLU A 126 -16.59 -10.84 -0.40
CA GLU A 126 -17.84 -10.35 0.18
C GLU A 126 -17.68 -9.03 0.96
N GLY A 127 -16.45 -8.50 1.00
CA GLY A 127 -16.11 -7.30 1.76
C GLY A 127 -16.92 -6.08 1.32
N ARG A 128 -17.47 -5.38 2.29
CA ARG A 128 -18.36 -4.24 2.07
C ARG A 128 -17.57 -3.00 1.66
N ILE A 129 -17.89 -2.42 0.51
CA ILE A 129 -17.32 -1.14 0.09
C ILE A 129 -17.87 -0.01 0.97
N GLY A 130 -16.99 0.91 1.38
CA GLY A 130 -17.32 2.01 2.27
C GLY A 130 -17.91 3.22 1.55
N GLY A 131 -18.03 4.32 2.30
CA GLY A 131 -18.49 5.62 1.81
C GLY A 131 -19.99 5.88 2.00
N GLY A 132 -20.73 4.95 2.60
CA GLY A 132 -22.14 5.10 2.95
C GLY A 132 -22.42 4.92 4.46
N GLU A 133 -21.39 4.84 5.30
CA GLU A 133 -21.55 4.67 6.73
C GLU A 133 -22.07 5.96 7.40
N PRO A 134 -23.18 5.89 8.17
CA PRO A 134 -23.83 7.09 8.72
C PRO A 134 -22.93 7.85 9.72
N ASP A 135 -22.08 7.12 10.45
CA ASP A 135 -21.21 7.70 11.49
C ASP A 135 -19.80 8.03 11.00
N ALA A 136 -19.51 7.82 9.72
CA ALA A 136 -18.19 8.13 9.16
C ALA A 136 -18.13 9.60 8.71
N PRO A 137 -17.02 10.31 8.97
CA PRO A 137 -16.82 11.64 8.44
C PRO A 137 -16.96 11.70 6.91
N ALA A 138 -17.67 12.70 6.40
CA ALA A 138 -17.90 12.87 4.94
C ALA A 138 -16.60 12.86 4.11
N LEU A 139 -15.50 13.28 4.72
CA LEU A 139 -14.17 13.29 4.08
C LEU A 139 -13.68 11.86 3.76
N TRP A 140 -14.05 10.85 4.56
CA TRP A 140 -13.64 9.46 4.32
C TRP A 140 -14.27 8.89 3.05
N LYS A 141 -15.48 9.36 2.71
CA LYS A 141 -16.10 9.01 1.42
C LYS A 141 -15.23 9.41 0.24
N LYS A 142 -14.51 10.55 0.32
CA LYS A 142 -13.62 11.00 -0.77
C LYS A 142 -12.49 10.00 -1.05
N SER A 143 -11.92 9.41 0.01
CA SER A 143 -10.89 8.36 -0.16
C SER A 143 -11.45 7.11 -0.84
N VAL A 144 -12.69 6.73 -0.52
CA VAL A 144 -13.39 5.61 -1.18
C VAL A 144 -13.69 5.95 -2.63
N ASP A 145 -14.22 7.15 -2.93
CA ASP A 145 -14.52 7.62 -4.29
C ASP A 145 -13.25 7.60 -5.18
N ILE A 146 -12.11 8.04 -4.63
CA ILE A 146 -10.80 7.99 -5.30
C ILE A 146 -10.40 6.53 -5.61
N ALA A 147 -10.54 5.63 -4.65
CA ALA A 147 -10.20 4.21 -4.83
C ALA A 147 -11.08 3.55 -5.89
N LEU A 148 -12.38 3.82 -5.87
CA LEU A 148 -13.34 3.31 -6.86
C LEU A 148 -13.04 3.83 -8.27
N ALA A 149 -12.71 5.12 -8.42
CA ALA A 149 -12.33 5.70 -9.70
C ALA A 149 -11.03 5.09 -10.23
N TRP A 150 -10.07 4.83 -9.35
CA TRP A 150 -8.81 4.19 -9.71
C TRP A 150 -9.00 2.76 -10.21
N GLU A 151 -9.77 1.93 -9.47
CA GLU A 151 -10.08 0.56 -9.90
C GLU A 151 -10.94 0.54 -11.18
N ARG A 152 -11.81 1.54 -11.37
CA ARG A 152 -12.58 1.70 -12.60
C ARG A 152 -11.67 1.93 -13.80
N ALA A 153 -10.70 2.83 -13.70
CA ALA A 153 -9.75 3.11 -14.78
C ALA A 153 -8.95 1.84 -15.20
N LEU A 154 -8.57 0.99 -14.24
CA LEU A 154 -7.97 -0.31 -14.52
C LEU A 154 -8.95 -1.23 -15.25
N ARG A 155 -10.17 -1.37 -14.72
CA ARG A 155 -11.16 -2.31 -15.26
C ARG A 155 -11.56 -1.97 -16.70
N GLU A 156 -11.77 -0.69 -16.98
CA GLU A 156 -12.25 -0.17 -18.26
C GLU A 156 -11.15 -0.04 -19.32
N ALA A 157 -9.87 -0.17 -18.94
CA ALA A 157 -8.77 -0.13 -19.90
C ALA A 157 -8.93 -1.21 -20.98
N PRO A 158 -8.81 -0.89 -22.29
CA PRO A 158 -9.03 -1.82 -23.40
C PRO A 158 -7.80 -2.72 -23.65
N THR A 159 -7.50 -3.58 -22.68
CA THR A 159 -6.31 -4.46 -22.68
C THR A 159 -6.72 -5.94 -22.58
N PRO A 160 -7.40 -6.51 -23.58
CA PRO A 160 -8.01 -7.85 -23.50
C PRO A 160 -6.99 -8.99 -23.41
N ARG A 161 -5.73 -8.75 -23.83
CA ARG A 161 -4.64 -9.72 -23.75
C ARG A 161 -3.82 -9.63 -22.45
N THR A 162 -4.21 -8.75 -21.54
CA THR A 162 -3.51 -8.52 -20.27
C THR A 162 -4.42 -8.82 -19.09
N ARG A 163 -4.02 -9.74 -18.23
CA ARG A 163 -4.70 -10.03 -16.98
C ARG A 163 -4.54 -8.85 -16.02
N LYS A 164 -5.64 -8.41 -15.41
CA LYS A 164 -5.68 -7.23 -14.53
C LYS A 164 -5.96 -7.63 -13.10
N VAL A 165 -5.16 -7.12 -12.15
CA VAL A 165 -5.34 -7.32 -10.71
C VAL A 165 -5.25 -5.99 -9.99
N ALA A 166 -6.31 -5.63 -9.25
CA ALA A 166 -6.30 -4.48 -8.35
C ALA A 166 -5.81 -4.91 -6.96
N LEU A 167 -4.66 -4.42 -6.55
CA LEU A 167 -4.01 -4.74 -5.28
C LEU A 167 -4.57 -3.85 -4.16
N ARG A 168 -5.63 -4.29 -3.46
CA ARG A 168 -6.19 -3.58 -2.31
C ARG A 168 -5.27 -3.74 -1.10
N THR A 169 -4.23 -2.92 -1.09
CA THR A 169 -3.11 -3.05 -0.16
C THR A 169 -3.42 -2.38 1.17
N ALA A 170 -3.21 -3.11 2.26
CA ALA A 170 -3.18 -2.60 3.63
C ALA A 170 -1.91 -1.78 3.88
N VAL A 171 -1.71 -1.29 5.12
CA VAL A 171 -0.50 -0.56 5.47
C VAL A 171 0.72 -1.46 5.31
N VAL A 172 1.63 -1.09 4.41
CA VAL A 172 2.89 -1.81 4.21
C VAL A 172 3.88 -1.39 5.28
N LEU A 173 4.35 -2.35 6.03
CA LEU A 173 5.31 -2.14 7.12
C LEU A 173 6.67 -2.70 6.72
N SER A 174 7.66 -1.83 6.67
CA SER A 174 9.06 -2.14 6.40
C SER A 174 9.97 -1.36 7.35
N PRO A 175 11.20 -1.83 7.62
CA PRO A 175 12.15 -1.11 8.47
C PRO A 175 12.76 0.13 7.78
N ASP A 176 12.39 0.38 6.52
CA ASP A 176 12.94 1.46 5.72
C ASP A 176 12.65 2.83 6.33
N ARG A 177 13.62 3.75 6.20
CA ARG A 177 13.50 5.13 6.71
C ARG A 177 12.31 5.86 6.09
N ARG A 178 11.66 6.71 6.87
CA ARG A 178 10.50 7.52 6.49
C ARG A 178 9.25 6.71 6.14
N GLY A 179 9.27 5.39 6.32
CA GLY A 179 8.10 4.54 6.23
C GLY A 179 7.19 4.65 7.46
N VAL A 180 5.99 4.09 7.37
CA VAL A 180 5.02 4.11 8.48
C VAL A 180 5.60 3.42 9.73
N PHE A 181 6.28 2.28 9.56
CA PHE A 181 6.91 1.57 10.68
C PHE A 181 7.99 2.41 11.36
N ASP A 182 8.80 3.15 10.59
CA ASP A 182 9.82 4.05 11.11
C ASP A 182 9.23 5.16 11.99
N VAL A 183 8.14 5.76 11.55
CA VAL A 183 7.41 6.79 12.34
C VAL A 183 6.86 6.19 13.63
N LEU A 184 6.18 5.03 13.54
CA LEU A 184 5.62 4.35 14.71
C LEU A 184 6.70 3.95 15.73
N MET A 185 7.82 3.41 15.26
CA MET A 185 8.98 3.08 16.12
C MET A 185 9.57 4.33 16.77
N GLY A 186 9.66 5.43 16.02
CA GLY A 186 10.13 6.71 16.55
C GLY A 186 9.24 7.26 17.67
N LEU A 187 7.92 7.19 17.52
CA LEU A 187 6.95 7.57 18.54
C LEU A 187 7.02 6.64 19.75
N THR A 188 7.02 5.32 19.51
CA THR A 188 7.08 4.31 20.56
C THR A 188 8.30 4.48 21.44
N ARG A 189 9.48 4.71 20.87
CA ARG A 189 10.73 4.93 21.63
C ARG A 189 10.73 6.21 22.48
N ARG A 190 9.86 7.17 22.16
CA ARG A 190 9.65 8.39 22.95
C ARG A 190 8.54 8.25 24.01
N GLY A 191 8.00 7.03 24.19
CA GLY A 191 6.89 6.79 25.12
C GLY A 191 5.52 7.22 24.59
N LEU A 192 5.42 7.62 23.30
CA LEU A 192 4.19 8.06 22.64
C LEU A 192 3.46 6.94 21.87
N GLY A 193 3.80 5.69 22.15
CA GLY A 193 3.24 4.51 21.50
C GLY A 193 2.02 3.92 22.24
N GLY A 194 1.23 4.72 22.91
CA GLY A 194 -0.04 4.30 23.54
C GLY A 194 -1.20 4.26 22.56
N PRO A 195 -2.38 3.75 22.98
CA PRO A 195 -3.56 3.69 22.12
C PRO A 195 -4.07 5.09 21.76
N VAL A 196 -4.55 5.23 20.52
CA VAL A 196 -5.14 6.47 20.00
C VAL A 196 -6.66 6.38 20.07
N ALA A 197 -7.31 7.36 20.72
CA ALA A 197 -8.77 7.43 20.87
C ALA A 197 -9.40 6.12 21.40
N GLY A 198 -8.75 5.49 22.37
CA GLY A 198 -9.16 4.20 22.94
C GLY A 198 -8.67 2.96 22.19
N GLY A 199 -8.19 3.09 20.94
CA GLY A 199 -7.52 2.02 20.21
C GLY A 199 -8.41 0.85 19.78
N ALA A 200 -9.75 1.04 19.72
CA ALA A 200 -10.69 -0.01 19.31
C ALA A 200 -10.70 -0.23 17.78
N GLN A 201 -10.30 0.78 16.99
CA GLN A 201 -10.24 0.69 15.53
C GLN A 201 -9.23 -0.37 15.08
N TYR A 202 -9.62 -1.18 14.09
CA TYR A 202 -8.75 -2.23 13.57
C TYR A 202 -7.66 -1.67 12.64
N MET A 203 -6.48 -2.24 12.78
CA MET A 203 -5.34 -2.03 11.89
C MET A 203 -5.15 -3.25 11.00
N SER A 204 -5.25 -3.04 9.68
CA SER A 204 -4.79 -4.01 8.68
C SER A 204 -3.43 -3.60 8.17
N TRP A 205 -2.56 -4.56 8.07
CA TRP A 205 -1.15 -4.38 7.74
C TRP A 205 -0.66 -5.53 6.86
N ILE A 206 0.48 -5.32 6.22
CA ILE A 206 1.23 -6.38 5.55
C ILE A 206 2.73 -6.16 5.79
N HIS A 207 3.44 -7.24 6.09
CA HIS A 207 4.90 -7.23 6.21
C HIS A 207 5.54 -7.04 4.83
N ASP A 208 6.69 -6.33 4.75
CA ASP A 208 7.38 -6.08 3.48
C ASP A 208 7.76 -7.36 2.73
N ARG A 209 8.16 -8.42 3.44
CA ARG A 209 8.45 -9.72 2.82
C ARG A 209 7.20 -10.38 2.25
N ASP A 210 6.10 -10.37 3.00
CA ASP A 210 4.84 -10.94 2.51
C ASP A 210 4.24 -10.14 1.36
N LEU A 211 4.45 -8.82 1.32
CA LEU A 211 4.10 -8.01 0.16
C LEU A 211 4.84 -8.49 -1.10
N VAL A 212 6.16 -8.69 -1.01
CA VAL A 212 6.98 -9.18 -2.12
C VAL A 212 6.51 -10.57 -2.56
N ARG A 213 6.34 -11.49 -1.60
CA ARG A 213 5.88 -12.86 -1.86
C ARG A 213 4.50 -12.89 -2.50
N ALA A 214 3.57 -12.07 -2.02
CA ALA A 214 2.22 -11.98 -2.59
C ALA A 214 2.22 -11.40 -4.01
N VAL A 215 3.03 -10.39 -4.29
CA VAL A 215 3.19 -9.83 -5.65
C VAL A 215 3.76 -10.91 -6.59
N LYS A 216 4.79 -11.64 -6.19
CA LYS A 216 5.35 -12.75 -6.97
C LYS A 216 4.33 -13.86 -7.20
N PHE A 217 3.63 -14.28 -6.15
CA PHE A 217 2.56 -15.25 -6.25
C PHE A 217 1.52 -14.83 -7.28
N LEU A 218 1.11 -13.55 -7.29
CA LEU A 218 0.17 -13.03 -8.27
C LEU A 218 0.75 -12.96 -9.69
N LEU A 219 2.05 -12.81 -9.87
CA LEU A 219 2.69 -12.87 -11.19
C LEU A 219 2.69 -14.29 -11.77
N GLU A 220 2.74 -15.31 -10.92
CA GLU A 220 2.83 -16.73 -11.26
C GLU A 220 1.45 -17.42 -11.34
N HIS A 221 0.42 -16.90 -10.65
CA HIS A 221 -0.92 -17.52 -10.57
C HIS A 221 -1.95 -16.79 -11.43
N ASP A 222 -2.10 -17.25 -12.66
CA ASP A 222 -2.97 -16.63 -13.67
C ASP A 222 -4.49 -16.67 -13.32
N ALA A 223 -4.91 -17.57 -12.43
CA ALA A 223 -6.30 -17.70 -12.01
C ALA A 223 -6.81 -16.51 -11.18
N LEU A 224 -5.91 -15.74 -10.55
CA LEU A 224 -6.28 -14.58 -9.75
C LEU A 224 -6.36 -13.31 -10.61
N SER A 225 -7.57 -12.77 -10.81
CA SER A 225 -7.84 -11.53 -11.52
C SER A 225 -8.83 -10.66 -10.74
N GLY A 226 -8.99 -9.38 -11.09
CA GLY A 226 -9.86 -8.45 -10.36
C GLY A 226 -9.25 -7.99 -9.03
N ALA A 227 -10.07 -7.71 -8.02
CA ALA A 227 -9.58 -7.21 -6.73
C ALA A 227 -8.97 -8.33 -5.87
N VAL A 228 -7.79 -8.07 -5.29
CA VAL A 228 -7.10 -8.96 -4.35
C VAL A 228 -6.59 -8.15 -3.16
N ASN A 229 -6.87 -8.59 -1.96
CA ASN A 229 -6.39 -7.94 -0.74
C ASN A 229 -4.94 -8.34 -0.43
N LEU A 230 -4.05 -7.35 -0.39
CA LEU A 230 -2.70 -7.51 0.13
C LEU A 230 -2.68 -7.08 1.60
N ALA A 231 -3.07 -7.97 2.48
CA ALA A 231 -3.12 -7.77 3.92
C ALA A 231 -2.72 -9.05 4.64
N SER A 232 -2.11 -8.94 5.82
CA SER A 232 -1.93 -10.08 6.71
C SER A 232 -3.29 -10.62 7.18
N PRO A 233 -3.45 -11.94 7.38
CA PRO A 233 -4.73 -12.53 7.81
C PRO A 233 -5.15 -12.15 9.25
N GLY A 234 -4.23 -11.54 10.03
CA GLY A 234 -4.44 -11.17 11.43
C GLY A 234 -4.60 -9.66 11.65
N PRO A 235 -5.65 -8.98 11.15
CA PRO A 235 -5.94 -7.61 11.56
C PRO A 235 -6.33 -7.57 13.05
N LEU A 236 -5.88 -6.55 13.78
CA LEU A 236 -6.10 -6.45 15.21
C LEU A 236 -6.46 -5.02 15.63
N PRO A 237 -7.09 -4.83 16.81
CA PRO A 237 -7.34 -3.50 17.35
C PRO A 237 -6.04 -2.72 17.51
N GLU A 238 -6.09 -1.42 17.28
CA GLU A 238 -4.92 -0.51 17.33
C GLU A 238 -4.23 -0.56 18.70
N ALA A 239 -4.99 -0.66 19.79
CA ALA A 239 -4.41 -0.80 21.13
C ALA A 239 -3.52 -2.05 21.26
N ALA A 240 -3.96 -3.19 20.71
CA ALA A 240 -3.18 -4.43 20.69
C ALA A 240 -1.99 -4.32 19.72
N PHE A 241 -2.19 -3.66 18.57
CA PHE A 241 -1.12 -3.37 17.62
C PHE A 241 0.01 -2.57 18.27
N MET A 242 -0.32 -1.47 18.94
CA MET A 242 0.68 -0.63 19.64
C MET A 242 1.31 -1.32 20.86
N ALA A 243 0.56 -2.18 21.57
CA ALA A 243 1.10 -2.95 22.68
C ALA A 243 2.21 -3.91 22.21
N ALA A 244 1.96 -4.68 21.15
CA ALA A 244 2.95 -5.58 20.55
C ALA A 244 4.16 -4.82 19.98
N LEU A 245 3.94 -3.63 19.40
CA LEU A 245 5.03 -2.78 18.91
C LEU A 245 5.91 -2.28 20.07
N ARG A 246 5.31 -1.87 21.20
CA ARG A 246 6.08 -1.49 22.41
C ARG A 246 6.91 -2.65 22.94
N GLU A 247 6.31 -3.84 23.02
CA GLU A 247 7.02 -5.06 23.43
C GLU A 247 8.23 -5.32 22.51
N ALA A 248 8.05 -5.29 21.20
CA ALA A 248 9.12 -5.47 20.21
C ALA A 248 10.20 -4.38 20.28
N ALA A 249 9.84 -3.17 20.69
CA ALA A 249 10.74 -2.06 20.89
C ALA A 249 11.49 -2.10 22.24
N GLY A 250 11.05 -2.93 23.20
CA GLY A 250 11.54 -2.96 24.58
C GLY A 250 11.06 -1.77 25.42
N ILE A 251 9.94 -1.16 25.09
CA ILE A 251 9.38 0.04 25.75
C ILE A 251 8.15 -0.35 26.55
N ARG A 252 8.20 -0.12 27.87
CA ARG A 252 7.11 -0.46 28.79
C ARG A 252 5.99 0.57 28.79
N ILE A 253 6.33 1.85 28.62
CA ILE A 253 5.40 2.98 28.74
C ILE A 253 4.92 3.39 27.35
N GLY A 254 3.60 3.59 27.21
CA GLY A 254 2.97 4.17 26.03
C GLY A 254 1.86 5.13 26.45
N LEU A 255 2.13 6.42 26.38
CA LEU A 255 1.14 7.43 26.71
C LEU A 255 0.00 7.39 25.70
N PRO A 256 -1.25 7.24 26.16
CA PRO A 256 -2.40 7.25 25.27
C PRO A 256 -2.62 8.65 24.69
N ALA A 257 -3.08 8.68 23.44
CA ALA A 257 -3.51 9.92 22.80
C ALA A 257 -5.03 9.99 22.77
N THR A 258 -5.62 11.01 23.37
CA THR A 258 -7.04 11.29 23.20
C THR A 258 -7.32 11.73 21.76
N ARG A 259 -8.60 11.72 21.36
CA ARG A 259 -8.99 12.09 19.99
C ARG A 259 -8.48 13.49 19.62
N TRP A 260 -8.69 14.49 20.50
CA TRP A 260 -8.25 15.86 20.24
C TRP A 260 -6.71 15.99 20.16
N MET A 261 -5.94 15.22 20.97
CA MET A 261 -4.48 15.19 20.88
C MET A 261 -4.01 14.63 19.54
N ALA A 262 -4.66 13.56 19.06
CA ALA A 262 -4.37 12.96 17.76
C ALA A 262 -4.74 13.91 16.60
N GLU A 263 -5.83 14.69 16.72
CA GLU A 263 -6.22 15.72 15.75
C GLU A 263 -5.18 16.86 15.69
N VAL A 264 -4.72 17.35 16.85
CA VAL A 264 -3.64 18.36 16.93
C VAL A 264 -2.34 17.78 16.37
N GLY A 265 -1.97 16.55 16.73
CA GLY A 265 -0.78 15.87 16.22
C GLY A 265 -0.83 15.71 14.69
N ALA A 266 -1.97 15.28 14.16
CA ALA A 266 -2.18 15.16 12.71
C ALA A 266 -2.08 16.52 12.00
N PHE A 267 -2.61 17.58 12.64
CA PHE A 267 -2.47 18.94 12.12
C PHE A 267 -1.01 19.38 12.03
N LEU A 268 -0.24 19.21 13.10
CA LEU A 268 1.19 19.57 13.16
C LEU A 268 2.04 18.74 12.18
N LEU A 269 1.74 17.44 12.05
CA LEU A 269 2.40 16.53 11.12
C LEU A 269 1.90 16.67 9.68
N ARG A 270 0.93 17.57 9.43
CA ARG A 270 0.31 17.79 8.11
C ARG A 270 -0.26 16.52 7.48
N THR A 271 -0.74 15.59 8.29
CA THR A 271 -1.38 14.35 7.86
C THR A 271 -2.89 14.38 8.12
N GLU A 272 -3.62 13.33 7.70
CA GLU A 272 -5.07 13.27 7.85
C GLU A 272 -5.48 12.26 8.92
N THR A 273 -6.51 12.62 9.70
CA THR A 273 -7.02 11.82 10.82
C THR A 273 -7.69 10.52 10.39
N GLU A 274 -8.15 10.41 9.13
CA GLU A 274 -8.66 9.15 8.57
C GLU A 274 -7.67 7.99 8.74
N LEU A 275 -6.37 8.28 8.61
CA LEU A 275 -5.32 7.27 8.75
C LEU A 275 -5.25 6.69 10.17
N LEU A 276 -5.68 7.44 11.18
CA LEU A 276 -5.65 7.08 12.60
C LEU A 276 -6.96 6.48 13.10
N PHE A 277 -8.12 6.98 12.63
CA PHE A 277 -9.41 6.66 13.25
C PHE A 277 -10.27 5.69 12.45
N LYS A 278 -10.03 5.54 11.14
CA LYS A 278 -10.81 4.59 10.33
C LYS A 278 -10.44 3.16 10.69
N SER A 279 -11.41 2.39 11.17
CA SER A 279 -11.24 0.95 11.39
C SER A 279 -11.08 0.25 10.04
N ARG A 280 -9.95 -0.43 9.86
CA ARG A 280 -9.63 -1.24 8.68
C ARG A 280 -9.43 -2.67 9.14
N ARG A 281 -10.50 -3.47 9.09
CA ARG A 281 -10.46 -4.90 9.41
C ARG A 281 -10.57 -5.67 8.10
N VAL A 282 -9.41 -5.89 7.45
CA VAL A 282 -9.31 -6.47 6.10
C VAL A 282 -8.54 -7.78 6.15
N VAL A 283 -9.04 -8.81 5.44
CA VAL A 283 -8.41 -10.13 5.36
C VAL A 283 -8.25 -10.56 3.89
N PRO A 284 -7.21 -11.34 3.56
CA PRO A 284 -6.86 -11.70 2.19
C PRO A 284 -7.45 -13.06 1.79
N ARG A 285 -8.79 -13.18 1.73
CA ARG A 285 -9.48 -14.45 1.50
C ARG A 285 -9.01 -15.13 0.21
N ARG A 286 -8.96 -14.39 -0.90
CA ARG A 286 -8.59 -14.96 -2.21
C ARG A 286 -7.15 -15.46 -2.27
N LEU A 287 -6.20 -14.82 -1.58
CA LEU A 287 -4.83 -15.31 -1.47
C LEU A 287 -4.80 -16.61 -0.64
N LEU A 288 -5.51 -16.66 0.49
CA LEU A 288 -5.58 -17.86 1.33
C LEU A 288 -6.25 -19.02 0.60
N ASP A 289 -7.37 -18.78 -0.07
CA ASP A 289 -8.11 -19.79 -0.85
C ASP A 289 -7.26 -20.32 -2.04
N ALA A 290 -6.35 -19.50 -2.57
CA ALA A 290 -5.40 -19.88 -3.60
C ALA A 290 -4.14 -20.58 -3.05
N GLY A 291 -4.03 -20.80 -1.74
CA GLY A 291 -2.91 -21.48 -1.11
C GLY A 291 -1.69 -20.61 -0.82
N PHE A 292 -1.84 -19.26 -0.80
CA PHE A 292 -0.75 -18.38 -0.40
C PHE A 292 -0.46 -18.54 1.09
N ASP A 293 0.80 -18.82 1.44
CA ASP A 293 1.27 -18.95 2.82
C ASP A 293 2.03 -17.69 3.25
N PHE A 294 1.58 -17.06 4.34
CA PHE A 294 2.22 -15.87 4.91
C PHE A 294 3.40 -16.25 5.81
N GLU A 295 4.54 -15.60 5.62
CA GLU A 295 5.69 -15.70 6.54
C GLU A 295 5.37 -15.05 7.90
N PHE A 296 4.61 -13.96 7.87
CA PHE A 296 4.20 -13.21 9.06
C PHE A 296 2.67 -13.07 9.14
N PRO A 297 1.94 -14.14 9.50
CA PRO A 297 0.48 -14.07 9.61
C PRO A 297 0.00 -13.30 10.83
N ARG A 298 0.82 -13.12 11.86
CA ARG A 298 0.49 -12.48 13.12
C ARG A 298 1.40 -11.30 13.44
N TRP A 299 0.81 -10.23 13.96
CA TRP A 299 1.51 -8.98 14.22
C TRP A 299 2.66 -9.08 15.24
N PRO A 300 2.57 -9.78 16.39
CA PRO A 300 3.68 -9.81 17.35
C PRO A 300 4.99 -10.33 16.75
N GLU A 301 4.95 -11.34 15.91
CA GLU A 301 6.13 -11.89 15.22
C GLU A 301 6.66 -10.89 14.17
N ALA A 302 5.76 -10.31 13.38
CA ALA A 302 6.11 -9.29 12.39
C ALA A 302 6.76 -8.07 13.05
N ALA A 303 6.20 -7.60 14.16
CA ALA A 303 6.74 -6.46 14.91
C ALA A 303 8.15 -6.72 15.43
N ARG A 304 8.44 -7.94 15.92
CA ARG A 304 9.77 -8.34 16.38
C ARG A 304 10.79 -8.37 15.26
N ASP A 305 10.46 -8.98 14.12
CA ASP A 305 11.34 -8.98 12.93
C ASP A 305 11.64 -7.56 12.46
N LEU A 306 10.59 -6.76 12.23
CA LEU A 306 10.73 -5.38 11.76
C LEU A 306 11.53 -4.52 12.73
N ALA A 307 11.30 -4.65 14.05
CA ALA A 307 12.03 -3.90 15.07
C ALA A 307 13.52 -4.30 15.13
N SER A 308 13.83 -5.58 14.97
CA SER A 308 15.20 -6.08 14.88
C SER A 308 15.94 -5.50 13.68
N ARG A 309 15.33 -5.62 12.48
CA ARG A 309 15.88 -5.09 11.22
C ARG A 309 16.00 -3.57 11.25
N TRP A 310 15.03 -2.87 11.86
CA TRP A 310 15.07 -1.43 12.04
C TRP A 310 16.24 -0.98 12.89
N ARG A 311 16.56 -1.70 13.99
CA ARG A 311 17.74 -1.43 14.83
C ARG A 311 19.04 -1.67 14.08
N ALA A 312 19.16 -2.79 13.37
CA ALA A 312 20.34 -3.13 12.58
C ALA A 312 20.67 -2.07 11.51
N GLN A 313 19.68 -1.61 10.76
CA GLN A 313 19.88 -0.57 9.75
C GLN A 313 20.38 0.77 10.31
N ARG A 314 20.06 1.08 11.57
CA ARG A 314 20.48 2.33 12.22
C ARG A 314 21.85 2.23 12.86
N ALA A 315 22.22 1.06 13.32
CA ALA A 315 23.58 0.80 13.82
C ALA A 315 24.61 0.97 12.69
N THR A 316 24.31 0.45 11.49
CA THR A 316 25.20 0.56 10.31
C THR A 316 25.24 1.97 9.68
N SER A 317 24.30 2.85 10.02
CA SER A 317 24.26 4.22 9.48
C SER A 317 24.82 5.28 10.42
N GLY A 318 25.23 4.91 11.63
CA GLY A 318 25.83 5.77 12.66
C GLY A 318 27.33 5.57 12.83
N SER A 319 27.92 4.62 12.12
CA SER A 319 29.35 4.40 11.93
C SER A 319 29.80 5.01 10.61
#